data_83de514b82046a4068544659cc865e94
#
_entry.id   83de514b82046a4068544659cc865e94
#
_cell.length_a   1.000
_cell.length_b   1.000
_cell.length_c   1.000
_cell.angle_alpha   90.00
_cell.angle_beta   90.00
_cell.angle_gamma   90.00
#
_symmetry.space_group_name_H-M   'P 1'
#
loop_
_entity.id
_entity.type
_entity.pdbx_description
1 polymer ?
#
loop_
_entity_poly.entity_id
_entity_poly.type
_entity_poly.pdbx_seq_one_letter_code
_entity_poly.pdbx_strand_id
1 'polypeptide(L)'
;MAIKAAFFDIDGTLVSFQTHQIPASTIKAIEQAKEQGVKIFISTGRPVAIINNIDAIRHLVDGYITFNGARTFIDDKDITLMPIPENEVRAMIDDASRRDYAVLVCGRDDVALHNHKPIFDEIFVHNLGVNNIDINNPIEPLLSQPVLQLTPFFSEVAEQEIVPLMPHCISARWNPCFTDITVQGADKGNALRQLTKYLGISLDECIAFGDGGNDMSILQTAGIGVAMGNANESVKAVADYVTSSVDDDGIRNAFIHFGIINN
;
A
#
# COMPACT_ATOMS: atom_id res chain seq x y z
N MET A 1 14.88 -4.83 -22.74
CA MET A 1 14.99 -6.01 -21.83
C MET A 1 13.58 -6.56 -21.64
N ALA A 2 13.44 -7.85 -21.36
CA ALA A 2 12.11 -8.42 -21.09
C ALA A 2 11.72 -8.12 -19.64
N ILE A 3 10.49 -7.65 -19.41
CA ILE A 3 9.95 -7.44 -18.05
C ILE A 3 9.72 -8.80 -17.39
N LYS A 4 10.19 -8.95 -16.15
CA LYS A 4 10.08 -10.16 -15.34
C LYS A 4 9.15 -10.01 -14.15
N ALA A 5 8.90 -8.77 -13.70
CA ALA A 5 8.01 -8.49 -12.57
C ALA A 5 7.22 -7.20 -12.78
N ALA A 6 5.95 -7.22 -12.42
CA ALA A 6 5.05 -6.08 -12.42
C ALA A 6 4.52 -5.83 -11.01
N PHE A 7 4.53 -4.57 -10.59
CA PHE A 7 4.13 -4.09 -9.28
C PHE A 7 2.95 -3.14 -9.40
N PHE A 8 1.93 -3.36 -8.62
CA PHE A 8 0.70 -2.59 -8.71
C PHE A 8 0.28 -2.04 -7.36
N ASP A 9 0.01 -0.75 -7.30
CA ASP A 9 -0.83 -0.22 -6.23
C ASP A 9 -2.27 -0.71 -6.39
N ILE A 10 -3.08 -0.60 -5.33
CA ILE A 10 -4.47 -1.07 -5.32
C ILE A 10 -5.42 0.07 -5.72
N ASP A 11 -5.53 1.08 -4.88
CA ASP A 11 -6.60 2.07 -4.92
C ASP A 11 -6.33 3.17 -5.96
N GLY A 12 -7.13 3.23 -7.02
CA GLY A 12 -6.90 4.14 -8.15
C GLY A 12 -5.94 3.58 -9.22
N THR A 13 -5.33 2.42 -8.98
CA THR A 13 -4.44 1.74 -9.92
C THR A 13 -5.02 0.42 -10.41
N LEU A 14 -5.18 -0.58 -9.54
CA LEU A 14 -5.89 -1.82 -9.86
C LEU A 14 -7.40 -1.66 -9.72
N VAL A 15 -7.84 -1.00 -8.65
CA VAL A 15 -9.24 -0.87 -8.25
C VAL A 15 -9.74 0.54 -8.54
N SER A 16 -10.83 0.63 -9.28
CA SER A 16 -11.52 1.89 -9.56
C SER A 16 -12.16 2.48 -8.30
N PHE A 17 -11.97 3.78 -8.09
CA PHE A 17 -12.69 4.52 -7.04
C PHE A 17 -14.21 4.65 -7.32
N GLN A 18 -14.65 4.48 -8.59
CA GLN A 18 -16.05 4.60 -8.98
C GLN A 18 -16.80 3.29 -8.78
N THR A 19 -16.19 2.17 -9.18
CA THR A 19 -16.85 0.84 -9.18
C THR A 19 -16.43 -0.02 -7.99
N HIS A 20 -15.35 0.33 -7.28
CA HIS A 20 -14.70 -0.47 -6.24
C HIS A 20 -14.30 -1.88 -6.70
N GLN A 21 -14.06 -2.04 -8.01
CA GLN A 21 -13.71 -3.31 -8.64
C GLN A 21 -12.50 -3.14 -9.56
N ILE A 22 -11.82 -4.25 -9.84
CA ILE A 22 -10.77 -4.33 -10.86
C ILE A 22 -11.45 -4.43 -12.23
N PRO A 23 -11.14 -3.56 -13.22
CA PRO A 23 -11.69 -3.67 -14.56
C PRO A 23 -11.37 -5.03 -15.20
N ALA A 24 -12.32 -5.58 -15.96
CA ALA A 24 -12.16 -6.89 -16.60
C ALA A 24 -10.99 -6.93 -17.60
N SER A 25 -10.68 -5.81 -18.23
CA SER A 25 -9.51 -5.65 -19.11
C SER A 25 -8.19 -5.78 -18.36
N THR A 26 -8.12 -5.22 -17.14
CA THR A 26 -6.97 -5.31 -16.25
C THR A 26 -6.73 -6.75 -15.81
N ILE A 27 -7.80 -7.48 -15.39
CA ILE A 27 -7.70 -8.90 -15.01
C ILE A 27 -7.09 -9.71 -16.16
N LYS A 28 -7.66 -9.58 -17.38
CA LYS A 28 -7.16 -10.28 -18.58
C LYS A 28 -5.71 -9.91 -18.92
N ALA A 29 -5.34 -8.64 -18.78
CA ALA A 29 -3.98 -8.20 -19.04
C ALA A 29 -2.97 -8.82 -18.06
N ILE A 30 -3.34 -8.92 -16.77
CA ILE A 30 -2.51 -9.57 -15.74
C ILE A 30 -2.40 -11.09 -16.01
N GLU A 31 -3.51 -11.76 -16.38
CA GLU A 31 -3.49 -13.17 -16.78
C GLU A 31 -2.51 -13.41 -17.95
N GLN A 32 -2.62 -12.61 -19.01
CA GLN A 32 -1.72 -12.70 -20.17
C GLN A 32 -0.25 -12.44 -19.81
N ALA A 33 0.02 -11.42 -18.96
CA ALA A 33 1.38 -11.16 -18.49
C ALA A 33 1.94 -12.33 -17.68
N LYS A 34 1.10 -12.95 -16.84
CA LYS A 34 1.45 -14.15 -16.07
C LYS A 34 1.80 -15.33 -16.97
N GLU A 35 1.03 -15.55 -18.05
CA GLU A 35 1.31 -16.57 -19.08
C GLU A 35 2.65 -16.35 -19.80
N GLN A 36 3.10 -15.09 -19.91
CA GLN A 36 4.42 -14.73 -20.44
C GLN A 36 5.55 -14.87 -19.38
N GLY A 37 5.24 -15.33 -18.17
CA GLY A 37 6.20 -15.55 -17.11
C GLY A 37 6.51 -14.31 -16.25
N VAL A 38 5.72 -13.23 -16.39
CA VAL A 38 5.85 -12.04 -15.54
C VAL A 38 5.32 -12.35 -14.14
N LYS A 39 6.11 -12.06 -13.11
CA LYS A 39 5.69 -12.15 -11.72
C LYS A 39 4.83 -10.94 -11.33
N ILE A 40 3.79 -11.18 -10.57
CA ILE A 40 2.79 -10.16 -10.20
C ILE A 40 2.88 -9.86 -8.71
N PHE A 41 3.09 -8.60 -8.38
CA PHE A 41 3.21 -8.13 -6.99
C PHE A 41 2.22 -7.00 -6.70
N ILE A 42 1.63 -7.04 -5.51
CA ILE A 42 0.84 -5.94 -4.96
C ILE A 42 1.78 -5.02 -4.16
N SER A 43 1.64 -3.70 -4.31
CA SER A 43 2.42 -2.71 -3.56
C SER A 43 1.50 -1.63 -3.00
N THR A 44 1.12 -1.74 -1.74
CA THR A 44 0.06 -0.94 -1.13
C THR A 44 0.44 -0.37 0.24
N GLY A 45 -0.22 0.73 0.63
CA GLY A 45 -0.21 1.22 2.01
C GLY A 45 -1.09 0.41 2.96
N ARG A 46 -2.00 -0.41 2.42
CA ARG A 46 -2.96 -1.17 3.24
C ARG A 46 -2.26 -2.25 4.06
N PRO A 47 -2.70 -2.47 5.32
CA PRO A 47 -2.46 -3.71 6.05
C PRO A 47 -3.05 -4.92 5.32
N VAL A 48 -2.41 -6.07 5.42
CA VAL A 48 -2.90 -7.32 4.78
C VAL A 48 -4.34 -7.64 5.21
N ALA A 49 -4.66 -7.46 6.48
CA ALA A 49 -5.97 -7.75 7.06
C ALA A 49 -7.12 -6.97 6.40
N ILE A 50 -6.84 -5.83 5.77
CA ILE A 50 -7.86 -5.00 5.12
C ILE A 50 -7.77 -4.97 3.59
N ILE A 51 -6.96 -5.84 2.99
CA ILE A 51 -6.98 -6.05 1.53
C ILE A 51 -8.15 -6.96 1.18
N ASN A 52 -9.26 -6.38 0.76
CA ASN A 52 -10.54 -7.07 0.53
C ASN A 52 -11.11 -6.92 -0.89
N ASN A 53 -10.37 -6.28 -1.80
CA ASN A 53 -10.90 -5.87 -3.11
C ASN A 53 -10.08 -6.37 -4.31
N ILE A 54 -9.17 -7.35 -4.11
CA ILE A 54 -8.34 -7.93 -5.17
C ILE A 54 -8.62 -9.43 -5.41
N ASP A 55 -9.75 -9.96 -4.94
CA ASP A 55 -10.04 -11.39 -5.00
C ASP A 55 -10.03 -11.94 -6.43
N ALA A 56 -10.42 -11.12 -7.41
CA ALA A 56 -10.41 -11.49 -8.82
C ALA A 56 -9.02 -11.88 -9.35
N ILE A 57 -7.95 -11.33 -8.78
CA ILE A 57 -6.56 -11.59 -9.19
C ILE A 57 -5.69 -12.22 -8.11
N ARG A 58 -6.23 -12.46 -6.90
CA ARG A 58 -5.47 -12.96 -5.75
C ARG A 58 -4.67 -14.21 -6.08
N HIS A 59 -5.23 -15.11 -6.89
CA HIS A 59 -4.61 -16.36 -7.33
C HIS A 59 -3.44 -16.15 -8.32
N LEU A 60 -3.29 -14.96 -8.89
CA LEU A 60 -2.20 -14.58 -9.82
C LEU A 60 -1.03 -13.90 -9.11
N VAL A 61 -1.24 -13.44 -7.87
CA VAL A 61 -0.25 -12.65 -7.11
C VAL A 61 0.85 -13.54 -6.56
N ASP A 62 2.11 -13.19 -6.83
CA ASP A 62 3.31 -13.90 -6.34
C ASP A 62 3.81 -13.38 -4.99
N GLY A 63 3.43 -12.16 -4.58
CA GLY A 63 3.84 -11.59 -3.31
C GLY A 63 3.37 -10.15 -3.11
N TYR A 64 3.72 -9.59 -1.96
CA TYR A 64 3.16 -8.33 -1.49
C TYR A 64 4.22 -7.41 -0.90
N ILE A 65 4.07 -6.13 -1.16
CA ILE A 65 4.66 -5.01 -0.42
C ILE A 65 3.47 -4.30 0.25
N THR A 66 3.44 -4.27 1.57
CA THR A 66 2.36 -3.69 2.38
C THR A 66 2.88 -2.65 3.35
N PHE A 67 1.98 -1.88 3.96
CA PHE A 67 2.36 -0.80 4.90
C PHE A 67 3.36 0.18 4.29
N ASN A 68 3.13 0.58 3.02
CA ASN A 68 4.05 1.44 2.28
C ASN A 68 5.50 0.94 2.23
N GLY A 69 5.73 -0.37 2.35
CA GLY A 69 7.06 -0.99 2.29
C GLY A 69 7.60 -1.46 3.63
N ALA A 70 6.89 -1.25 4.75
CA ALA A 70 7.33 -1.78 6.06
C ALA A 70 7.30 -3.32 6.11
N ARG A 71 6.50 -3.97 5.25
CA ARG A 71 6.53 -5.43 5.09
C ARG A 71 6.56 -5.80 3.61
N THR A 72 7.45 -6.74 3.28
CA THR A 72 7.50 -7.41 1.97
C THR A 72 7.54 -8.90 2.20
N PHE A 73 6.67 -9.66 1.52
CA PHE A 73 6.60 -11.11 1.70
C PHE A 73 6.16 -11.84 0.42
N ILE A 74 6.55 -13.11 0.32
CA ILE A 74 6.11 -14.09 -0.68
C ILE A 74 5.62 -15.31 0.09
N ASP A 75 4.43 -15.79 -0.23
CA ASP A 75 3.73 -16.80 0.57
C ASP A 75 3.72 -16.40 2.06
N ASP A 76 4.17 -17.26 2.95
CA ASP A 76 4.26 -16.99 4.41
C ASP A 76 5.63 -16.44 4.84
N LYS A 77 6.56 -16.20 3.90
CA LYS A 77 7.92 -15.78 4.20
C LYS A 77 8.11 -14.27 4.08
N ASP A 78 8.35 -13.60 5.20
CA ASP A 78 8.77 -12.22 5.22
C ASP A 78 10.20 -12.07 4.65
N ILE A 79 10.36 -11.19 3.66
CA ILE A 79 11.64 -10.76 3.09
C ILE A 79 12.12 -9.52 3.84
N THR A 80 11.19 -8.63 4.14
CA THR A 80 11.41 -7.43 4.95
C THR A 80 10.30 -7.31 5.98
N LEU A 81 10.66 -6.99 7.22
CA LEU A 81 9.74 -6.65 8.28
C LEU A 81 10.36 -5.53 9.11
N MET A 82 9.76 -4.36 9.09
CA MET A 82 10.27 -3.14 9.71
C MET A 82 9.24 -2.61 10.72
N PRO A 83 9.30 -3.05 11.99
CA PRO A 83 8.33 -2.62 12.99
C PRO A 83 8.65 -1.21 13.52
N ILE A 84 7.61 -0.53 13.97
CA ILE A 84 7.72 0.67 14.79
C ILE A 84 8.30 0.28 16.15
N PRO A 85 9.23 1.05 16.74
CA PRO A 85 9.74 0.79 18.09
C PRO A 85 8.61 0.72 19.12
N GLU A 86 8.63 -0.27 20.00
CA GLU A 86 7.56 -0.53 20.97
C GLU A 86 7.25 0.68 21.87
N ASN A 87 8.30 1.41 22.29
CA ASN A 87 8.13 2.62 23.10
C ASN A 87 7.37 3.73 22.35
N GLU A 88 7.53 3.84 21.03
CA GLU A 88 6.80 4.81 20.20
C GLU A 88 5.36 4.38 19.98
N VAL A 89 5.12 3.08 19.77
CA VAL A 89 3.75 2.53 19.74
C VAL A 89 3.01 2.85 21.03
N ARG A 90 3.63 2.56 22.19
CA ARG A 90 3.01 2.83 23.51
C ARG A 90 2.77 4.32 23.72
N ALA A 91 3.71 5.18 23.33
CA ALA A 91 3.55 6.63 23.44
C ALA A 91 2.34 7.14 22.63
N MET A 92 2.10 6.60 21.43
CA MET A 92 0.93 6.91 20.62
C MET A 92 -0.37 6.45 21.29
N ILE A 93 -0.42 5.24 21.83
CA ILE A 93 -1.60 4.70 22.52
C ILE A 93 -1.94 5.50 23.78
N ASP A 94 -0.92 5.88 24.56
CA ASP A 94 -1.10 6.71 25.76
C ASP A 94 -1.60 8.11 25.39
N ASP A 95 -1.08 8.70 24.32
CA ASP A 95 -1.53 9.99 23.83
C ASP A 95 -2.97 9.93 23.31
N ALA A 96 -3.31 8.90 22.54
CA ALA A 96 -4.67 8.66 22.05
C ALA A 96 -5.69 8.53 23.18
N SER A 97 -5.32 7.84 24.25
CA SER A 97 -6.14 7.70 25.47
C SER A 97 -6.35 9.04 26.18
N ARG A 98 -5.29 9.88 26.24
CA ARG A 98 -5.32 11.17 26.93
C ARG A 98 -6.06 12.24 26.14
N ARG A 99 -5.90 12.28 24.83
CA ARG A 99 -6.52 13.27 23.92
C ARG A 99 -7.84 12.80 23.31
N ASP A 100 -8.23 11.57 23.57
CA ASP A 100 -9.50 10.95 23.21
C ASP A 100 -9.73 10.82 21.68
N TYR A 101 -8.75 10.32 20.94
CA TYR A 101 -8.90 9.96 19.52
C TYR A 101 -8.68 8.47 19.25
N ALA A 102 -9.21 7.98 18.11
CA ALA A 102 -9.05 6.58 17.69
C ALA A 102 -7.68 6.34 17.06
N VAL A 103 -7.14 5.14 17.25
CA VAL A 103 -5.93 4.65 16.55
C VAL A 103 -6.16 3.24 16.06
N LEU A 104 -6.05 3.02 14.74
CA LEU A 104 -5.94 1.68 14.19
C LEU A 104 -4.49 1.21 14.37
N VAL A 105 -4.32 0.13 15.11
CA VAL A 105 -3.03 -0.53 15.36
C VAL A 105 -2.91 -1.71 14.41
N CYS A 106 -1.86 -1.73 13.58
CA CYS A 106 -1.68 -2.73 12.55
C CYS A 106 -0.44 -3.57 12.86
N GLY A 107 -0.68 -4.82 13.23
CA GLY A 107 0.34 -5.85 13.37
C GLY A 107 0.69 -6.50 12.02
N ARG A 108 1.43 -7.60 12.08
CA ARG A 108 1.86 -8.35 10.90
C ARG A 108 0.68 -8.87 10.07
N ASP A 109 -0.28 -9.50 10.72
CA ASP A 109 -1.39 -10.20 10.05
C ASP A 109 -2.77 -9.72 10.53
N ASP A 110 -2.82 -9.00 11.66
CA ASP A 110 -4.04 -8.54 12.32
C ASP A 110 -4.06 -7.02 12.51
N VAL A 111 -5.26 -6.49 12.72
CA VAL A 111 -5.49 -5.10 13.10
C VAL A 111 -6.43 -5.03 14.30
N ALA A 112 -6.26 -4.01 15.13
CA ALA A 112 -7.18 -3.71 16.24
C ALA A 112 -7.35 -2.19 16.40
N LEU A 113 -8.52 -1.79 16.85
CA LEU A 113 -8.86 -0.38 17.01
C LEU A 113 -8.80 0.01 18.50
N HIS A 114 -7.89 0.92 18.83
CA HIS A 114 -7.86 1.57 20.13
C HIS A 114 -8.78 2.76 20.15
N ASN A 115 -9.57 2.91 21.24
CA ASN A 115 -10.43 4.06 21.48
C ASN A 115 -11.37 4.40 20.31
N HIS A 116 -12.23 3.44 19.94
CA HIS A 116 -13.21 3.60 18.85
C HIS A 116 -13.96 4.94 18.90
N LYS A 117 -14.07 5.58 17.74
CA LYS A 117 -14.81 6.84 17.53
C LYS A 117 -15.66 6.75 16.27
N PRO A 118 -16.83 7.44 16.22
CA PRO A 118 -17.72 7.42 15.05
C PRO A 118 -17.05 7.82 13.74
N ILE A 119 -16.02 8.68 13.79
CA ILE A 119 -15.27 9.12 12.61
C ILE A 119 -14.54 7.93 11.92
N PHE A 120 -14.16 6.90 12.68
CA PHE A 120 -13.59 5.67 12.11
C PHE A 120 -14.63 4.97 11.24
N ASP A 121 -15.85 4.78 11.74
CA ASP A 121 -16.92 4.11 11.00
C ASP A 121 -17.28 4.88 9.72
N GLU A 122 -17.39 6.21 9.83
CA GLU A 122 -17.69 7.08 8.70
C GLU A 122 -16.64 6.90 7.58
N ILE A 123 -15.36 6.92 7.91
CA ILE A 123 -14.28 6.90 6.92
C ILE A 123 -13.98 5.48 6.48
N PHE A 124 -13.65 4.56 7.40
CA PHE A 124 -13.20 3.22 7.03
C PHE A 124 -14.34 2.33 6.56
N VAL A 125 -15.46 2.31 7.29
CA VAL A 125 -16.58 1.42 6.96
C VAL A 125 -17.41 1.98 5.80
N HIS A 126 -17.84 3.24 5.88
CA HIS A 126 -18.79 3.79 4.90
C HIS A 126 -18.12 4.32 3.64
N ASN A 127 -16.99 5.06 3.76
CA ASN A 127 -16.36 5.68 2.59
C ASN A 127 -15.35 4.76 1.90
N LEU A 128 -14.54 4.00 2.67
CA LEU A 128 -13.51 3.11 2.12
C LEU A 128 -13.97 1.66 1.97
N GLY A 129 -15.18 1.31 2.44
CA GLY A 129 -15.73 -0.04 2.33
C GLY A 129 -14.96 -1.11 3.12
N VAL A 130 -14.18 -0.71 4.12
CA VAL A 130 -13.41 -1.63 4.97
C VAL A 130 -14.33 -2.11 6.10
N ASN A 131 -14.97 -3.23 5.90
CA ASN A 131 -15.97 -3.81 6.83
C ASN A 131 -15.53 -5.12 7.49
N ASN A 132 -14.28 -5.50 7.29
CA ASN A 132 -13.68 -6.72 7.82
C ASN A 132 -12.79 -6.50 9.05
N ILE A 133 -12.89 -5.33 9.72
CA ILE A 133 -12.21 -5.04 10.98
C ILE A 133 -13.19 -5.34 12.13
N ASP A 134 -12.77 -6.21 13.07
CA ASP A 134 -13.46 -6.33 14.35
C ASP A 134 -13.03 -5.20 15.28
N ILE A 135 -13.92 -4.21 15.43
CA ILE A 135 -13.69 -3.04 16.29
C ILE A 135 -13.61 -3.40 17.80
N ASN A 136 -14.02 -4.61 18.19
CA ASN A 136 -13.93 -5.11 19.56
C ASN A 136 -12.67 -5.96 19.80
N ASN A 137 -11.84 -6.18 18.79
CA ASN A 137 -10.59 -6.91 18.94
C ASN A 137 -9.67 -6.14 19.89
N PRO A 138 -9.21 -6.75 21.02
CA PRO A 138 -8.35 -6.06 21.99
C PRO A 138 -6.99 -5.75 21.37
N ILE A 139 -6.40 -4.60 21.71
CA ILE A 139 -5.09 -4.20 21.18
C ILE A 139 -3.92 -4.88 21.89
N GLU A 140 -4.11 -5.37 23.12
CA GLU A 140 -3.03 -5.90 23.97
C GLU A 140 -2.27 -7.06 23.31
N PRO A 141 -2.92 -8.02 22.62
CA PRO A 141 -2.19 -9.07 21.90
C PRO A 141 -1.33 -8.52 20.77
N LEU A 142 -1.79 -7.46 20.08
CA LEU A 142 -1.03 -6.79 19.02
C LEU A 142 0.16 -6.01 19.56
N LEU A 143 0.03 -5.36 20.72
CA LEU A 143 1.15 -4.65 21.37
C LEU A 143 2.29 -5.58 21.82
N SER A 144 2.05 -6.89 21.86
CA SER A 144 3.07 -7.91 22.16
C SER A 144 3.75 -8.47 20.90
N GLN A 145 3.38 -7.96 19.72
CA GLN A 145 3.90 -8.35 18.41
C GLN A 145 4.53 -7.15 17.69
N PRO A 146 5.25 -7.36 16.58
CA PRO A 146 5.70 -6.26 15.73
C PRO A 146 4.52 -5.44 15.20
N VAL A 147 4.40 -4.18 15.59
CA VAL A 147 3.46 -3.21 15.02
C VAL A 147 4.13 -2.53 13.84
N LEU A 148 3.48 -2.54 12.68
CA LEU A 148 4.05 -2.06 11.41
C LEU A 148 3.50 -0.71 10.98
N GLN A 149 2.27 -0.39 11.40
CA GLN A 149 1.62 0.88 11.12
C GLN A 149 0.68 1.27 12.26
N LEU A 150 0.59 2.56 12.50
CA LEU A 150 -0.43 3.19 13.33
C LEU A 150 -1.20 4.17 12.45
N THR A 151 -2.53 4.13 12.51
CA THR A 151 -3.38 5.10 11.82
C THR A 151 -4.20 5.89 12.85
N PRO A 152 -3.64 6.98 13.42
CA PRO A 152 -4.35 7.84 14.36
C PRO A 152 -5.33 8.77 13.64
N PHE A 153 -6.54 8.90 14.21
CA PHE A 153 -7.61 9.79 13.75
C PHE A 153 -7.53 11.13 14.45
N PHE A 154 -6.59 11.95 14.01
CA PHE A 154 -6.34 13.28 14.57
C PHE A 154 -6.12 14.35 13.48
N SER A 155 -6.14 15.62 13.88
CA SER A 155 -5.90 16.74 12.98
C SER A 155 -4.42 16.87 12.60
N GLU A 156 -4.14 17.61 11.51
CA GLU A 156 -2.78 17.96 11.11
C GLU A 156 -2.01 18.72 12.20
N VAL A 157 -2.70 19.53 13.02
CA VAL A 157 -2.08 20.23 14.16
C VAL A 157 -1.57 19.24 15.19
N ALA A 158 -2.37 18.23 15.54
CA ALA A 158 -1.95 17.18 16.46
C ALA A 158 -0.81 16.34 15.89
N GLU A 159 -0.80 16.08 14.58
CA GLU A 159 0.30 15.38 13.90
C GLU A 159 1.63 16.12 14.07
N GLN A 160 1.63 17.45 13.86
CA GLN A 160 2.81 18.29 14.03
C GLN A 160 3.35 18.32 15.47
N GLU A 161 2.50 18.06 16.46
CA GLU A 161 2.91 17.96 17.86
C GLU A 161 3.42 16.57 18.26
N ILE A 162 2.82 15.52 17.72
CA ILE A 162 3.00 14.14 18.19
C ILE A 162 4.07 13.40 17.41
N VAL A 163 4.09 13.51 16.08
CA VAL A 163 5.06 12.79 15.23
C VAL A 163 6.52 13.12 15.56
N PRO A 164 6.90 14.36 15.91
CA PRO A 164 8.26 14.65 16.37
C PRO A 164 8.69 13.93 17.65
N LEU A 165 7.74 13.40 18.44
CA LEU A 165 8.03 12.57 19.62
C LEU A 165 8.28 11.10 19.25
N MET A 166 8.14 10.74 17.99
CA MET A 166 8.38 9.41 17.42
C MET A 166 9.55 9.48 16.41
N PRO A 167 10.79 9.63 16.87
CA PRO A 167 11.93 9.98 16.02
C PRO A 167 12.32 8.91 15.00
N HIS A 168 11.82 7.68 15.15
CA HIS A 168 12.04 6.61 14.19
C HIS A 168 10.88 6.42 13.21
N CYS A 169 9.85 7.26 13.28
CA CYS A 169 8.66 7.17 12.44
C CYS A 169 8.53 8.33 11.47
N ILE A 170 7.73 8.12 10.44
CA ILE A 170 7.25 9.13 9.51
C ILE A 170 5.73 9.02 9.39
N SER A 171 5.09 10.13 9.06
CA SER A 171 3.67 10.19 8.75
C SER A 171 3.44 10.42 7.26
N ALA A 172 2.36 9.83 6.74
CA ALA A 172 1.88 10.00 5.37
C ALA A 172 0.39 10.31 5.41
N ARG A 173 0.06 11.62 5.39
CA ARG A 173 -1.34 12.07 5.42
C ARG A 173 -1.90 12.14 4.00
N TRP A 174 -2.93 11.35 3.76
CA TRP A 174 -3.69 11.37 2.50
C TRP A 174 -5.20 11.65 2.73
N ASN A 175 -5.63 11.72 4.00
CA ASN A 175 -6.99 12.05 4.40
C ASN A 175 -6.96 13.16 5.47
N PRO A 176 -7.85 14.15 5.46
CA PRO A 176 -7.85 15.23 6.44
C PRO A 176 -8.08 14.76 7.88
N CYS A 177 -8.70 13.60 8.10
CA CYS A 177 -9.08 13.09 9.42
C CYS A 177 -8.06 12.14 10.05
N PHE A 178 -7.12 11.57 9.29
CA PHE A 178 -6.11 10.64 9.79
C PHE A 178 -4.80 10.70 9.01
N THR A 179 -3.79 10.08 9.53
CA THR A 179 -2.52 9.84 8.84
C THR A 179 -2.05 8.41 9.08
N ASP A 180 -1.28 7.85 8.16
CA ASP A 180 -0.56 6.59 8.38
C ASP A 180 0.83 6.88 8.90
N ILE A 181 1.21 6.24 10.02
CA ILE A 181 2.52 6.35 10.63
C ILE A 181 3.22 5.00 10.49
N THR A 182 4.39 5.01 9.86
CA THR A 182 5.26 3.85 9.67
C THR A 182 6.67 4.19 10.11
N VAL A 183 7.54 3.17 10.23
CA VAL A 183 8.95 3.41 10.56
C VAL A 183 9.67 4.14 9.41
N GLN A 184 10.64 4.97 9.74
CA GLN A 184 11.49 5.66 8.74
C GLN A 184 12.19 4.65 7.85
N GLY A 185 12.26 4.96 6.53
CA GLY A 185 12.84 4.10 5.52
C GLY A 185 11.87 3.04 4.98
N ALA A 186 10.68 2.92 5.53
CA ALA A 186 9.60 2.16 4.93
C ALA A 186 9.01 2.98 3.77
N ASP A 187 9.40 2.65 2.55
CA ASP A 187 8.82 3.16 1.31
C ASP A 187 8.77 2.06 0.25
N LYS A 188 7.84 2.19 -0.70
CA LYS A 188 7.59 1.18 -1.74
C LYS A 188 8.82 0.96 -2.64
N GLY A 189 9.63 1.98 -2.90
CA GLY A 189 10.85 1.87 -3.71
C GLY A 189 11.95 1.09 -3.01
N ASN A 190 12.20 1.34 -1.72
CA ASN A 190 13.15 0.54 -0.93
C ASN A 190 12.70 -0.92 -0.84
N ALA A 191 11.42 -1.17 -0.65
CA ALA A 191 10.85 -2.51 -0.63
C ALA A 191 11.05 -3.23 -1.98
N LEU A 192 10.85 -2.53 -3.11
CA LEU A 192 11.15 -3.05 -4.44
C LEU A 192 12.62 -3.47 -4.57
N ARG A 193 13.57 -2.63 -4.14
CA ARG A 193 15.03 -2.95 -4.19
C ARG A 193 15.35 -4.22 -3.40
N GLN A 194 14.76 -4.41 -2.24
CA GLN A 194 14.99 -5.59 -1.41
C GLN A 194 14.37 -6.84 -2.01
N LEU A 195 13.15 -6.72 -2.54
CA LEU A 195 12.44 -7.82 -3.18
C LEU A 195 13.15 -8.29 -4.46
N THR A 196 13.58 -7.37 -5.33
CA THR A 196 14.31 -7.71 -6.55
C THR A 196 15.65 -8.38 -6.26
N LYS A 197 16.37 -7.90 -5.24
CA LYS A 197 17.59 -8.56 -4.76
C LYS A 197 17.32 -10.00 -4.28
N TYR A 198 16.23 -10.21 -3.54
CA TYR A 198 15.83 -11.55 -3.09
C TYR A 198 15.49 -12.47 -4.26
N LEU A 199 14.81 -11.96 -5.29
CA LEU A 199 14.40 -12.71 -6.48
C LEU A 199 15.53 -12.93 -7.49
N GLY A 200 16.66 -12.23 -7.36
CA GLY A 200 17.76 -12.29 -8.32
C GLY A 200 17.42 -11.67 -9.68
N ILE A 201 16.53 -10.64 -9.71
CA ILE A 201 16.17 -9.86 -10.90
C ILE A 201 16.67 -8.43 -10.76
N SER A 202 16.93 -7.76 -11.90
CA SER A 202 17.33 -6.36 -11.88
C SER A 202 16.13 -5.41 -11.84
N LEU A 203 16.35 -4.18 -11.38
CA LEU A 203 15.31 -3.15 -11.39
C LEU A 203 14.84 -2.85 -12.82
N ASP A 204 15.73 -2.91 -13.81
CA ASP A 204 15.41 -2.69 -15.24
C ASP A 204 14.46 -3.77 -15.83
N GLU A 205 14.29 -4.89 -15.13
CA GLU A 205 13.37 -5.96 -15.49
C GLU A 205 12.01 -5.82 -14.77
N CYS A 206 11.77 -4.68 -14.09
CA CYS A 206 10.56 -4.39 -13.33
C CYS A 206 9.77 -3.24 -13.94
N ILE A 207 8.45 -3.38 -13.95
CA ILE A 207 7.49 -2.31 -14.25
C ILE A 207 6.62 -2.08 -13.01
N ALA A 208 6.38 -0.81 -12.65
CA ALA A 208 5.56 -0.43 -11.51
C ALA A 208 4.44 0.51 -11.93
N PHE A 209 3.26 0.34 -11.33
CA PHE A 209 2.06 1.15 -11.57
C PHE A 209 1.61 1.80 -10.28
N GLY A 210 1.22 3.08 -10.34
CA GLY A 210 0.71 3.83 -9.20
C GLY A 210 0.00 5.10 -9.61
N ASP A 211 -0.76 5.69 -8.68
CA ASP A 211 -1.46 6.97 -8.88
C ASP A 211 -1.31 7.92 -7.69
N GLY A 212 -0.91 7.42 -6.52
CA GLY A 212 -0.76 8.16 -5.29
C GLY A 212 0.65 8.67 -5.00
N GLY A 213 0.78 9.64 -4.09
CA GLY A 213 2.07 10.19 -3.68
C GLY A 213 3.02 9.15 -3.06
N ASN A 214 2.48 8.12 -2.40
CA ASN A 214 3.23 6.99 -1.84
C ASN A 214 3.81 6.05 -2.92
N ASP A 215 3.36 6.17 -4.18
CA ASP A 215 3.88 5.41 -5.31
C ASP A 215 5.11 6.06 -5.96
N MET A 216 5.35 7.34 -5.72
CA MET A 216 6.45 8.06 -6.39
C MET A 216 7.78 7.35 -6.24
N SER A 217 8.07 6.78 -5.06
CA SER A 217 9.32 6.07 -4.81
C SER A 217 9.46 4.78 -5.62
N ILE A 218 8.40 4.00 -5.78
CA ILE A 218 8.45 2.77 -6.57
C ILE A 218 8.48 3.06 -8.07
N LEU A 219 7.74 4.09 -8.54
CA LEU A 219 7.78 4.53 -9.94
C LEU A 219 9.18 4.98 -10.36
N GLN A 220 9.88 5.74 -9.50
CA GLN A 220 11.26 6.17 -9.73
C GLN A 220 12.29 5.05 -9.59
N THR A 221 11.95 3.94 -8.91
CA THR A 221 12.89 2.85 -8.62
C THR A 221 12.81 1.73 -9.64
N ALA A 222 11.63 1.42 -10.16
CA ALA A 222 11.46 0.42 -11.21
C ALA A 222 12.16 0.85 -12.51
N GLY A 223 12.52 -0.11 -13.34
CA GLY A 223 13.06 0.18 -14.66
C GLY A 223 12.06 0.87 -15.59
N ILE A 224 10.77 0.67 -15.33
CA ILE A 224 9.66 1.40 -15.98
C ILE A 224 8.66 1.79 -14.88
N GLY A 225 8.55 3.08 -14.60
CA GLY A 225 7.52 3.65 -13.74
C GLY A 225 6.35 4.16 -14.55
N VAL A 226 5.15 3.67 -14.31
CA VAL A 226 3.93 4.04 -15.01
C VAL A 226 2.96 4.73 -14.06
N ALA A 227 2.67 6.00 -14.31
CA ALA A 227 1.59 6.71 -13.61
C ALA A 227 0.26 6.46 -14.31
N MET A 228 -0.79 6.19 -13.53
CA MET A 228 -2.15 6.10 -14.04
C MET A 228 -2.66 7.47 -14.53
N GLY A 229 -3.57 7.47 -15.51
CA GLY A 229 -4.13 8.71 -16.06
C GLY A 229 -4.91 9.55 -15.02
N ASN A 230 -5.47 8.89 -14.00
CA ASN A 230 -6.13 9.53 -12.85
C ASN A 230 -5.16 10.03 -11.76
N ALA A 231 -3.85 9.79 -11.89
CA ALA A 231 -2.85 10.26 -10.93
C ALA A 231 -2.74 11.80 -10.91
N ASN A 232 -2.28 12.33 -9.78
CA ASN A 232 -1.95 13.74 -9.66
C ASN A 232 -0.73 14.11 -10.53
N GLU A 233 -0.62 15.38 -10.92
CA GLU A 233 0.48 15.87 -11.78
C GLU A 233 1.88 15.64 -11.16
N SER A 234 2.02 15.69 -9.84
CA SER A 234 3.27 15.39 -9.14
C SER A 234 3.72 13.93 -9.33
N VAL A 235 2.78 12.99 -9.36
CA VAL A 235 3.05 11.57 -9.60
C VAL A 235 3.35 11.33 -11.08
N LYS A 236 2.59 11.93 -11.99
CA LYS A 236 2.85 11.88 -13.43
C LYS A 236 4.22 12.42 -13.80
N ALA A 237 4.67 13.48 -13.12
CA ALA A 237 5.96 14.14 -13.40
C ALA A 237 7.20 13.27 -13.06
N VAL A 238 7.06 12.26 -12.22
CA VAL A 238 8.17 11.35 -11.84
C VAL A 238 8.14 10.01 -12.56
N ALA A 239 7.07 9.71 -13.31
CA ALA A 239 6.91 8.47 -14.04
C ALA A 239 7.59 8.54 -15.42
N ASP A 240 8.05 7.39 -15.92
CA ASP A 240 8.58 7.25 -17.30
C ASP A 240 7.47 7.31 -18.35
N TYR A 241 6.27 6.88 -17.97
CA TYR A 241 5.10 6.83 -18.85
C TYR A 241 3.82 7.14 -18.09
N VAL A 242 2.93 7.88 -18.73
CA VAL A 242 1.56 8.13 -18.24
C VAL A 242 0.60 7.35 -19.12
N THR A 243 -0.08 6.39 -18.54
CA THR A 243 -1.12 5.61 -19.23
C THR A 243 -2.50 6.25 -19.08
N SER A 244 -3.55 5.63 -19.62
CA SER A 244 -4.93 6.04 -19.36
C SER A 244 -5.38 5.75 -17.92
N SER A 245 -6.57 6.21 -17.55
CA SER A 245 -7.08 6.02 -16.17
C SER A 245 -7.36 4.54 -15.88
N VAL A 246 -7.57 4.21 -14.60
CA VAL A 246 -7.98 2.87 -14.19
C VAL A 246 -9.27 2.44 -14.89
N ASP A 247 -10.19 3.38 -15.15
CA ASP A 247 -11.48 3.13 -15.79
C ASP A 247 -11.39 3.07 -17.33
N ASP A 248 -10.25 3.48 -17.92
CA ASP A 248 -10.00 3.53 -19.36
C ASP A 248 -8.89 2.56 -19.79
N ASP A 249 -8.88 1.35 -19.24
CA ASP A 249 -7.95 0.26 -19.58
C ASP A 249 -6.47 0.55 -19.33
N GLY A 250 -6.13 1.42 -18.38
CA GLY A 250 -4.78 1.96 -18.17
C GLY A 250 -3.67 0.91 -18.09
N ILE A 251 -3.83 -0.14 -17.28
CA ILE A 251 -2.83 -1.20 -17.13
C ILE A 251 -2.69 -2.00 -18.45
N ARG A 252 -3.82 -2.37 -19.07
CA ARG A 252 -3.81 -3.06 -20.37
C ARG A 252 -3.08 -2.26 -21.42
N ASN A 253 -3.38 -0.98 -21.52
CA ASN A 253 -2.79 -0.08 -22.54
C ASN A 253 -1.27 0.07 -22.33
N ALA A 254 -0.82 0.19 -21.08
CA ALA A 254 0.61 0.21 -20.77
C ALA A 254 1.29 -1.13 -21.10
N PHE A 255 0.69 -2.26 -20.76
CA PHE A 255 1.26 -3.57 -21.09
C PHE A 255 1.40 -3.80 -22.59
N ILE A 256 0.45 -3.34 -23.40
CA ILE A 256 0.55 -3.37 -24.85
C ILE A 256 1.66 -2.42 -25.33
N HIS A 257 1.70 -1.19 -24.81
CA HIS A 257 2.72 -0.20 -25.16
C HIS A 257 4.15 -0.71 -24.97
N PHE A 258 4.39 -1.41 -23.87
CA PHE A 258 5.71 -1.98 -23.55
C PHE A 258 5.92 -3.41 -24.10
N GLY A 259 4.98 -3.94 -24.89
CA GLY A 259 5.09 -5.26 -25.51
C GLY A 259 5.11 -6.42 -24.53
N ILE A 260 4.52 -6.24 -23.34
CA ILE A 260 4.39 -7.28 -22.31
C ILE A 260 3.28 -8.26 -22.71
N ILE A 261 2.20 -7.75 -23.32
CA ILE A 261 1.11 -8.54 -23.88
C ILE A 261 0.83 -8.11 -25.33
N ASN A 262 0.20 -8.97 -26.09
CA ASN A 262 -0.28 -8.64 -27.42
C ASN A 262 -1.64 -7.91 -27.37
N ASN A 263 -1.99 -7.19 -28.43
CA ASN A 263 -3.25 -6.45 -28.54
C ASN A 263 -4.46 -7.38 -28.70
#